data_37c09c0c80264370a156275a3025c3ca
#
_entry.id   37c09c0c80264370a156275a3025c3ca
#
_cell.length_a   1.000
_cell.length_b   1.000
_cell.length_c   1.000
_cell.angle_alpha   90.00
_cell.angle_beta   90.00
_cell.angle_gamma   90.00
#
_symmetry.space_group_name_H-M   'P 1'
#
loop_
_entity.id
_entity.type
_entity.pdbx_description
1 polymer ?
#
loop_
_entity_poly.entity_id
_entity_poly.type
_entity_poly.pdbx_seq_one_letter_code
_entity_poly.pdbx_strand_id
1 'polypeptide(L)'
;MVEINNMNQDVRAELERYVSFISRMDGVIQIYLFGSHAYGAPTEDSDIDLLVVVHDGIDSLKIMRAVSAGLMNRRVSLDVIVDNLSDFTERSKPERVTLQREIKNKGVLVYG
;
A
#
# COMPACT_ATOMS: atom_id res chain seq x y z
N MET A 1 -10.89 -7.94 -3.23
CA MET A 1 -10.11 -6.75 -3.60
C MET A 1 -10.96 -5.84 -4.46
N VAL A 2 -10.83 -4.55 -4.27
CA VAL A 2 -11.56 -3.57 -5.08
C VAL A 2 -11.17 -3.74 -6.55
N GLU A 3 -12.16 -3.59 -7.43
CA GLU A 3 -11.93 -3.71 -8.85
C GLU A 3 -11.09 -2.54 -9.35
N ILE A 4 -9.96 -2.87 -9.97
CA ILE A 4 -9.07 -1.89 -10.60
C ILE A 4 -9.04 -2.21 -12.09
N ASN A 5 -9.83 -1.45 -12.84
CA ASN A 5 -9.97 -1.66 -14.27
C ASN A 5 -8.68 -1.27 -15.01
N ASN A 6 -8.43 -1.91 -16.13
CA ASN A 6 -7.33 -1.61 -17.04
C ASN A 6 -5.93 -1.84 -16.47
N MET A 7 -5.82 -2.52 -15.33
CA MET A 7 -4.52 -2.88 -14.80
C MET A 7 -3.93 -4.01 -15.62
N ASN A 8 -2.66 -3.87 -15.97
CA ASN A 8 -1.90 -4.92 -16.64
C ASN A 8 -1.96 -6.19 -15.80
N GLN A 9 -2.06 -7.35 -16.45
CA GLN A 9 -2.19 -8.64 -15.80
C GLN A 9 -1.01 -8.96 -14.89
N ASP A 10 0.21 -8.64 -15.29
CA ASP A 10 1.40 -8.86 -14.47
C ASP A 10 1.40 -7.97 -13.23
N VAL A 11 0.98 -6.73 -13.38
CA VAL A 11 0.85 -5.79 -12.25
C VAL A 11 -0.22 -6.28 -11.29
N ARG A 12 -1.36 -6.73 -11.80
CA ARG A 12 -2.44 -7.26 -10.97
C ARG A 12 -1.98 -8.48 -10.17
N ALA A 13 -1.28 -9.40 -10.82
CA ALA A 13 -0.78 -10.61 -10.15
C ALA A 13 0.21 -10.26 -9.04
N GLU A 14 1.12 -9.33 -9.30
CA GLU A 14 2.07 -8.88 -8.27
C GLU A 14 1.37 -8.13 -7.14
N LEU A 15 0.41 -7.27 -7.46
CA LEU A 15 -0.38 -6.59 -6.43
C LEU A 15 -1.07 -7.60 -5.51
N GLU A 16 -1.72 -8.60 -6.07
CA GLU A 16 -2.38 -9.65 -5.29
C GLU A 16 -1.37 -10.41 -4.41
N ARG A 17 -0.21 -10.71 -4.95
CA ARG A 17 0.86 -11.38 -4.19
C ARG A 17 1.34 -10.51 -3.02
N TYR A 18 1.58 -9.23 -3.27
CA TYR A 18 2.04 -8.30 -2.23
C TYR A 18 1.00 -8.12 -1.14
N VAL A 19 -0.24 -7.88 -1.53
CA VAL A 19 -1.35 -7.70 -0.56
C VAL A 19 -1.56 -8.97 0.26
N SER A 20 -1.54 -10.14 -0.37
CA SER A 20 -1.71 -11.41 0.32
C SER A 20 -0.63 -11.63 1.37
N PHE A 21 0.62 -11.33 1.02
CA PHE A 21 1.74 -11.49 1.96
C PHE A 21 1.64 -10.50 3.13
N ILE A 22 1.42 -9.22 2.83
CA ILE A 22 1.42 -8.16 3.84
C ILE A 22 0.21 -8.29 4.77
N SER A 23 -0.96 -8.61 4.23
CA SER A 23 -2.19 -8.70 5.02
C SER A 23 -2.17 -9.79 6.09
N ARG A 24 -1.28 -10.77 5.95
CA ARG A 24 -1.12 -11.85 6.93
C ARG A 24 -0.24 -11.49 8.11
N MET A 25 0.46 -10.36 8.05
CA MET A 25 1.32 -9.93 9.14
C MET A 25 0.49 -9.44 10.32
N ASP A 26 0.93 -9.76 11.53
CA ASP A 26 0.25 -9.33 12.74
C ASP A 26 0.18 -7.81 12.81
N GLY A 27 -1.01 -7.31 13.11
CA GLY A 27 -1.24 -5.89 13.31
C GLY A 27 -1.55 -5.09 12.06
N VAL A 28 -1.49 -5.68 10.87
CA VAL A 28 -1.89 -5.00 9.63
C VAL A 28 -3.41 -4.87 9.60
N ILE A 29 -3.88 -3.63 9.46
CA ILE A 29 -5.32 -3.31 9.48
C ILE A 29 -5.84 -3.01 8.08
N GLN A 30 -5.12 -2.20 7.33
CA GLN A 30 -5.53 -1.73 6.00
C GLN A 30 -4.33 -1.62 5.09
N ILE A 31 -4.58 -1.81 3.79
CA ILE A 31 -3.58 -1.57 2.75
C ILE A 31 -4.26 -0.75 1.66
N TYR A 32 -3.65 0.38 1.30
CA TYR A 32 -4.09 1.23 0.19
C TYR A 32 -3.10 1.13 -0.96
N LEU A 33 -3.62 1.00 -2.16
CA LEU A 33 -2.85 1.23 -3.38
C LEU A 33 -2.93 2.72 -3.71
N PHE A 34 -1.79 3.36 -3.96
CA PHE A 34 -1.75 4.75 -4.36
C PHE A 34 -0.80 4.96 -5.54
N GLY A 35 -0.59 6.20 -5.93
CA GLY A 35 0.32 6.52 -7.01
C GLY A 35 -0.21 6.16 -8.39
N SER A 36 0.70 5.90 -9.33
CA SER A 36 0.39 5.76 -10.75
C SER A 36 -0.66 4.70 -11.06
N HIS A 37 -0.59 3.55 -10.39
CA HIS A 37 -1.52 2.45 -10.64
C HIS A 37 -2.90 2.64 -10.01
N ALA A 38 -3.06 3.62 -9.14
CA ALA A 38 -4.34 3.90 -8.49
C ALA A 38 -5.08 5.06 -9.17
N TYR A 39 -4.40 6.20 -9.32
CA TYR A 39 -5.04 7.41 -9.84
C TYR A 39 -4.13 8.22 -10.79
N GLY A 40 -3.00 7.69 -11.13
CA GLY A 40 -2.07 8.31 -12.07
C GLY A 40 -2.14 7.69 -13.46
N ALA A 41 -1.10 7.92 -14.25
CA ALA A 41 -0.94 7.35 -15.58
C ALA A 41 0.26 6.39 -15.55
N PRO A 42 0.03 5.10 -15.28
CA PRO A 42 1.14 4.16 -15.15
C PRO A 42 1.86 3.92 -16.47
N THR A 43 3.17 3.73 -16.36
CA THR A 43 4.03 3.30 -17.46
C THR A 43 4.57 1.90 -17.13
N GLU A 44 5.35 1.32 -18.06
CA GLU A 44 5.97 0.02 -17.84
C GLU A 44 6.90 0.00 -16.61
N ASP A 45 7.48 1.15 -16.28
CA ASP A 45 8.44 1.26 -15.17
C ASP A 45 7.80 1.76 -13.87
N SER A 46 6.49 1.92 -13.83
CA SER A 46 5.81 2.39 -12.63
C SER A 46 5.82 1.34 -11.53
N ASP A 47 6.17 1.79 -10.32
CA ASP A 47 6.15 0.94 -9.13
C ASP A 47 4.72 0.72 -8.65
N ILE A 48 4.52 -0.37 -7.94
CA ILE A 48 3.33 -0.56 -7.11
C ILE A 48 3.59 0.16 -5.80
N ASP A 49 2.77 1.16 -5.48
CA ASP A 49 2.90 1.95 -4.26
C ASP A 49 1.81 1.55 -3.26
N LEU A 50 2.22 1.07 -2.09
CA LEU A 50 1.31 0.64 -1.05
C LEU A 50 1.54 1.41 0.25
N LEU A 51 0.44 1.85 0.85
CA LEU A 51 0.43 2.35 2.22
C LEU A 51 -0.20 1.29 3.11
N VAL A 52 0.55 0.83 4.09
CA VAL A 52 0.12 -0.18 5.05
C VAL A 52 -0.18 0.50 6.38
N VAL A 53 -1.42 0.37 6.86
CA VAL A 53 -1.82 0.89 8.16
C VAL A 53 -1.79 -0.25 9.16
N VAL A 54 -1.09 -0.05 10.26
CA VAL A 54 -0.94 -1.05 11.32
C VAL A 54 -1.49 -0.53 12.64
N HIS A 55 -1.83 -1.43 13.55
CA HIS A 55 -2.20 -1.05 14.92
C HIS A 55 -1.09 -0.25 15.58
N ASP A 56 -1.48 0.67 16.47
CA ASP A 56 -0.52 1.39 17.30
C ASP A 56 0.27 0.39 18.14
N GLY A 57 1.54 0.66 18.30
CA GLY A 57 2.44 -0.25 19.02
C GLY A 57 3.16 -1.26 18.14
N ILE A 58 2.74 -1.42 16.90
CA ILE A 58 3.45 -2.27 15.94
C ILE A 58 4.67 -1.50 15.41
N ASP A 59 5.81 -2.17 15.38
CA ASP A 59 7.06 -1.61 14.87
C ASP A 59 7.02 -1.56 13.33
N SER A 60 6.85 -0.36 12.78
CA SER A 60 6.78 -0.14 11.33
C SER A 60 8.03 -0.63 10.62
N LEU A 61 9.19 -0.45 11.22
CA LEU A 61 10.46 -0.86 10.63
C LEU A 61 10.55 -2.39 10.51
N LYS A 62 10.01 -3.09 11.48
CA LYS A 62 9.95 -4.54 11.46
C LYS A 62 9.06 -5.05 10.32
N ILE A 63 7.94 -4.38 10.09
CA ILE A 63 7.05 -4.68 8.96
C ILE A 63 7.79 -4.47 7.64
N MET A 64 8.48 -3.34 7.49
CA MET A 64 9.21 -3.03 6.26
C MET A 64 10.32 -4.06 5.97
N ARG A 65 11.03 -4.49 7.01
CA ARG A 65 12.07 -5.52 6.87
C ARG A 65 11.48 -6.86 6.47
N ALA A 66 10.35 -7.24 7.05
CA ALA A 66 9.68 -8.49 6.70
C ALA A 66 9.18 -8.49 5.27
N VAL A 67 8.66 -7.36 4.78
CA VAL A 67 8.24 -7.18 3.40
C VAL A 67 9.45 -7.36 2.46
N SER A 68 10.56 -6.69 2.75
CA SER A 68 11.76 -6.78 1.93
C SER A 68 12.32 -8.21 1.88
N ALA A 69 12.30 -8.90 3.00
CA ALA A 69 12.82 -10.27 3.09
C ALA A 69 11.88 -11.30 2.43
N GLY A 70 10.57 -11.10 2.56
CA GLY A 70 9.60 -12.07 2.11
C GLY A 70 9.13 -11.91 0.66
N LEU A 71 9.24 -10.72 0.11
CA LEU A 71 8.79 -10.43 -1.26
C LEU A 71 9.97 -10.19 -2.18
N MET A 72 10.68 -11.26 -2.48
CA MET A 72 11.81 -11.25 -3.42
C MET A 72 11.35 -11.64 -4.83
N ASN A 73 12.24 -11.49 -5.81
CA ASN A 73 11.97 -11.83 -7.20
C ASN A 73 10.75 -11.11 -7.76
N ARG A 74 10.73 -9.80 -7.59
CA ARG A 74 9.61 -8.95 -8.01
C ARG A 74 9.65 -8.70 -9.50
N ARG A 75 8.50 -8.93 -10.17
CA ARG A 75 8.31 -8.54 -11.57
C ARG A 75 7.98 -7.06 -11.70
N VAL A 76 7.35 -6.50 -10.68
CA VAL A 76 7.03 -5.08 -10.61
C VAL A 76 7.59 -4.56 -9.30
N SER A 77 8.31 -3.46 -9.35
CA SER A 77 8.91 -2.85 -8.16
C SER A 77 7.83 -2.46 -7.16
N LEU A 78 8.14 -2.59 -5.89
CA LEU A 78 7.23 -2.31 -4.78
C LEU A 78 7.82 -1.22 -3.91
N ASP A 79 7.02 -0.18 -3.65
CA ASP A 79 7.33 0.88 -2.70
C ASP A 79 6.29 0.83 -1.57
N VAL A 80 6.75 0.72 -0.34
CA VAL A 80 5.86 0.55 0.82
C VAL A 80 6.11 1.63 1.84
N ILE A 81 5.03 2.27 2.25
CA ILE A 81 4.99 3.18 3.41
C ILE A 81 4.19 2.49 4.50
N VAL A 82 4.66 2.54 5.73
CA VAL A 82 3.94 1.96 6.87
C VAL A 82 3.64 3.05 7.88
N ASP A 83 2.36 3.24 8.19
CA ASP A 83 1.90 4.15 9.23
C ASP A 83 1.12 3.38 10.29
N ASN A 84 1.25 3.76 11.55
CA ASN A 84 0.31 3.27 12.55
C ASN A 84 -1.03 3.99 12.43
N LEU A 85 -2.07 3.43 13.01
CA LEU A 85 -3.45 3.93 12.86
C LEU A 85 -3.59 5.37 13.35
N SER A 86 -3.02 5.71 14.49
CA SER A 86 -3.11 7.07 15.04
C SER A 86 -2.48 8.09 14.11
N ASP A 87 -1.30 7.80 13.59
CA ASP A 87 -0.60 8.69 12.67
C ASP A 87 -1.36 8.83 11.34
N PHE A 88 -1.84 7.72 10.80
CA PHE A 88 -2.62 7.77 9.56
C PHE A 88 -3.90 8.58 9.74
N THR A 89 -4.62 8.36 10.83
CA THR A 89 -5.86 9.10 11.14
C THR A 89 -5.60 10.59 11.24
N GLU A 90 -4.55 10.98 11.97
CA GLU A 90 -4.20 12.39 12.14
C GLU A 90 -3.76 13.04 10.83
N ARG A 91 -2.87 12.38 10.10
CA ARG A 91 -2.30 12.93 8.86
C ARG A 91 -3.28 12.98 7.70
N SER A 92 -4.32 12.15 7.72
CA SER A 92 -5.31 12.08 6.65
C SER A 92 -6.54 12.96 6.88
N LYS A 93 -6.56 13.77 7.95
CA LYS A 93 -7.68 14.70 8.23
C LYS A 93 -7.86 15.69 7.08
N PRO A 94 -9.13 16.13 6.84
CA PRO A 94 -9.44 17.05 5.73
C PRO A 94 -8.65 18.36 5.72
N GLU A 95 -8.27 18.86 6.89
CA GLU A 95 -7.52 20.11 7.02
C GLU A 95 -6.01 19.95 6.77
N ARG A 96 -5.53 18.72 6.60
CA ARG A 96 -4.10 18.46 6.39
C ARG A 96 -3.75 18.45 4.91
N VAL A 97 -2.54 18.91 4.60
CA VAL A 97 -1.98 18.82 3.25
C VAL A 97 -0.86 17.78 3.30
N THR A 98 -1.24 16.53 3.14
CA THR A 98 -0.33 15.38 3.31
C THR A 98 -0.57 14.32 2.25
N LEU A 99 0.42 13.46 2.06
CA LEU A 99 0.28 12.28 1.23
C LEU A 99 -0.81 11.34 1.77
N GLN A 100 -0.91 11.20 3.09
CA GLN A 100 -1.92 10.34 3.73
C GLN A 100 -3.33 10.80 3.41
N ARG A 101 -3.56 12.10 3.38
CA ARG A 101 -4.88 12.63 2.99
C ARG A 101 -5.17 12.33 1.51
N GLU A 102 -4.19 12.53 0.65
CA GLU A 102 -4.35 12.22 -0.77
C GLU A 102 -4.69 10.74 -0.97
N ILE A 103 -3.97 9.85 -0.28
CA ILE A 103 -4.19 8.41 -0.36
C ILE A 103 -5.60 8.05 0.13
N LYS A 104 -6.03 8.63 1.25
CA LYS A 104 -7.38 8.35 1.77
C LYS A 104 -8.47 8.79 0.81
N ASN A 105 -8.25 9.90 0.09
CA ASN A 105 -9.26 10.45 -0.83
C ASN A 105 -9.24 9.78 -2.20
N LYS A 106 -8.06 9.47 -2.73
CA LYS A 106 -7.88 9.00 -4.11
C LYS A 106 -7.36 7.59 -4.23
N GLY A 107 -6.72 7.07 -3.20
CA GLY A 107 -6.17 5.73 -3.20
C GLY A 107 -7.26 4.67 -3.23
N VAL A 108 -6.86 3.44 -3.51
CA VAL A 108 -7.76 2.28 -3.56
C VAL A 108 -7.48 1.41 -2.34
N LEU A 109 -8.51 1.21 -1.52
CA LEU A 109 -8.41 0.29 -0.39
C LEU A 109 -8.42 -1.15 -0.92
N VAL A 110 -7.30 -1.83 -0.82
CA VAL A 110 -7.13 -3.20 -1.34
C VAL A 110 -7.19 -4.27 -0.25
N TYR A 111 -7.13 -3.88 1.01
CA TYR A 111 -7.30 -4.76 2.17
C TYR A 111 -7.84 -3.96 3.35
N GLY A 112 -8.80 -4.56 4.05
CA GLY A 112 -9.46 -3.91 5.19
C GLY A 112 -10.64 -3.06 4.76
#